data_e8bf1e55cd11f0b3609ecf70797604e9
#
_entry.id   e8bf1e55cd11f0b3609ecf70797604e9
#
_cell.length_a   1.000
_cell.length_b   1.000
_cell.length_c   1.000
_cell.angle_alpha   90.00
_cell.angle_beta   90.00
_cell.angle_gamma   90.00
#
_symmetry.space_group_name_H-M   'P 1'
#
loop_
_entity.id
_entity.type
_entity.pdbx_description
1 polymer ?
#
loop_
_entity_poly.entity_id
_entity_poly.type
_entity_poly.pdbx_seq_one_letter_code
_entity_poly.pdbx_strand_id
1 'polypeptide(L)'
;KRRKQMIAIGSDHGGVNLKAYIKDYLTEDGYEYEDFGTDFDVPADYPDIVKVVAKSVRDKDFDCGILICGTGIGMSIAANKVSGIRAAHVTDCYSARMAKQHNNAHIICLGERITGCDLALEIVKSYLGEEFAGGRHARRVDKISALEK
;
A
#
# COMPACT_ATOMS: atom_id res chain seq x y z
N LYS A 1 4.12 -24.67 -2.28
CA LYS A 1 3.71 -23.70 -1.27
C LYS A 1 4.16 -22.31 -1.66
N ARG A 2 3.24 -21.37 -1.67
CA ARG A 2 3.55 -20.01 -2.13
C ARG A 2 4.36 -19.26 -1.09
N ARG A 3 5.38 -18.52 -1.55
CA ARG A 3 6.20 -17.67 -0.70
C ARG A 3 5.35 -16.49 -0.20
N LYS A 4 5.56 -16.10 1.05
CA LYS A 4 4.96 -14.88 1.57
C LYS A 4 5.54 -13.67 0.85
N GLN A 5 4.73 -12.64 0.73
CA GLN A 5 5.14 -11.41 0.08
C GLN A 5 6.11 -10.62 0.94
N MET A 6 6.99 -9.87 0.28
CA MET A 6 7.89 -8.91 0.89
C MET A 6 7.26 -7.53 0.75
N ILE A 7 7.08 -6.82 1.85
CA ILE A 7 6.25 -5.61 1.90
C ILE A 7 7.07 -4.38 2.26
N ALA A 8 6.90 -3.31 1.48
CA ALA A 8 7.46 -2.00 1.83
C ALA A 8 6.37 -1.21 2.55
N ILE A 9 6.67 -0.74 3.76
CA ILE A 9 5.69 0.04 4.54
C ILE A 9 6.28 1.38 4.93
N GLY A 10 5.45 2.43 4.90
CA GLY A 10 5.87 3.76 5.30
C GLY A 10 4.70 4.61 5.73
N SER A 11 5.00 5.63 6.51
CA SER A 11 4.00 6.61 6.95
C SER A 11 4.64 7.96 7.16
N ASP A 12 3.82 9.02 7.16
CA ASP A 12 4.26 10.28 7.75
C ASP A 12 3.94 10.25 9.25
N HIS A 13 4.15 11.37 9.94
CA HIS A 13 3.93 11.44 11.39
C HIS A 13 2.45 11.20 11.77
N GLY A 14 1.52 11.39 10.84
CA GLY A 14 0.09 11.15 11.08
C GLY A 14 -0.31 9.69 11.01
N GLY A 15 0.59 8.79 10.62
CA GLY A 15 0.28 7.38 10.49
C GLY A 15 1.18 6.43 11.27
N VAL A 16 2.01 6.95 12.19
CA VAL A 16 3.01 6.11 12.88
C VAL A 16 2.39 5.08 13.80
N ASN A 17 1.26 5.41 14.44
CA ASN A 17 0.60 4.45 15.35
C ASN A 17 0.00 3.30 14.57
N LEU A 18 -0.71 3.60 13.50
CA LEU A 18 -1.30 2.56 12.66
C LEU A 18 -0.22 1.73 11.98
N LYS A 19 0.86 2.37 11.56
CA LYS A 19 1.99 1.64 10.97
C LYS A 19 2.55 0.62 11.96
N ALA A 20 2.75 1.02 13.21
CA ALA A 20 3.25 0.11 14.24
C ALA A 20 2.32 -1.10 14.41
N TYR A 21 1.02 -0.86 14.42
CA TYR A 21 0.01 -1.89 14.59
C TYR A 21 0.04 -2.89 13.41
N ILE A 22 0.15 -2.36 12.20
CA ILE A 22 0.23 -3.20 11.00
C ILE A 22 1.54 -4.01 10.98
N LYS A 23 2.65 -3.40 11.38
CA LYS A 23 3.94 -4.10 11.45
C LYS A 23 3.86 -5.32 12.39
N ASP A 24 3.20 -5.17 13.53
CA ASP A 24 3.02 -6.28 14.46
C ASP A 24 2.25 -7.42 13.80
N TYR A 25 1.18 -7.10 13.08
CA TYR A 25 0.42 -8.11 12.36
C TYR A 25 1.28 -8.80 11.29
N LEU A 26 2.05 -8.04 10.54
CA LEU A 26 2.89 -8.61 9.49
C LEU A 26 3.90 -9.59 10.07
N THR A 27 4.50 -9.23 11.21
CA THR A 27 5.43 -10.11 11.90
C THR A 27 4.75 -11.39 12.37
N GLU A 28 3.58 -11.27 13.00
CA GLU A 28 2.85 -12.42 13.53
C GLU A 28 2.43 -13.39 12.43
N ASP A 29 2.09 -12.85 11.26
CA ASP A 29 1.64 -13.67 10.15
C ASP A 29 2.77 -14.13 9.21
N GLY A 30 4.01 -13.85 9.60
CA GLY A 30 5.18 -14.38 8.90
C GLY A 30 5.58 -13.63 7.64
N TYR A 31 5.06 -12.41 7.43
CA TYR A 31 5.50 -11.57 6.32
C TYR A 31 6.83 -10.92 6.63
N GLU A 32 7.66 -10.78 5.60
CA GLU A 32 8.84 -9.94 5.68
C GLU A 32 8.48 -8.54 5.22
N TYR A 33 9.04 -7.53 5.87
CA TYR A 33 8.77 -6.16 5.49
C TYR A 33 9.95 -5.27 5.83
N GLU A 34 9.99 -4.11 5.21
CA GLU A 34 10.93 -3.05 5.58
C GLU A 34 10.14 -1.77 5.82
N ASP A 35 10.45 -1.09 6.94
CA ASP A 35 9.85 0.18 7.32
C ASP A 35 10.74 1.31 6.79
N PHE A 36 10.20 2.09 5.88
CA PHE A 36 10.92 3.21 5.25
C PHE A 36 10.72 4.55 5.98
N GLY A 37 10.07 4.53 7.15
CA GLY A 37 9.85 5.72 7.98
C GLY A 37 8.41 6.21 7.82
N THR A 38 7.98 7.29 8.53
CA THR A 38 8.78 7.95 9.57
C THR A 38 8.57 7.27 10.93
N ASP A 39 9.30 7.75 11.95
CA ASP A 39 9.15 7.24 13.32
C ASP A 39 8.40 8.25 14.19
N PHE A 40 8.08 7.84 15.43
CA PHE A 40 7.43 8.70 16.41
C PHE A 40 8.25 9.97 16.62
N ASP A 41 7.54 11.09 16.71
CA ASP A 41 8.12 12.40 16.96
C ASP A 41 9.09 12.91 15.88
N VAL A 42 9.08 12.27 14.69
CA VAL A 42 9.90 12.72 13.57
C VAL A 42 8.97 13.25 12.48
N PRO A 43 8.87 14.58 12.31
CA PRO A 43 8.05 15.13 11.23
C PRO A 43 8.61 14.70 9.88
N ALA A 44 7.69 14.43 8.95
CA ALA A 44 8.08 14.06 7.60
C ALA A 44 7.01 14.54 6.62
N ASP A 45 7.46 14.99 5.49
CA ASP A 45 6.56 15.29 4.37
C ASP A 45 6.23 13.99 3.68
N TYR A 46 4.94 13.67 3.58
CA TYR A 46 4.52 12.37 3.08
C TYR A 46 5.02 12.08 1.65
N PRO A 47 5.17 13.06 0.74
CA PRO A 47 5.68 12.71 -0.59
C PRO A 47 7.11 12.13 -0.58
N ASP A 48 7.93 12.51 0.40
CA ASP A 48 9.28 11.96 0.51
C ASP A 48 9.25 10.47 0.86
N ILE A 49 8.34 10.09 1.75
CA ILE A 49 8.15 8.68 2.11
C ILE A 49 7.61 7.90 0.91
N VAL A 50 6.63 8.48 0.22
CA VAL A 50 6.04 7.86 -0.97
C VAL A 50 7.09 7.56 -2.02
N LYS A 51 7.99 8.53 -2.25
CA LYS A 51 9.00 8.38 -3.30
C LYS A 51 9.85 7.13 -3.08
N VAL A 52 10.29 6.89 -1.87
CA VAL A 52 11.14 5.75 -1.54
C VAL A 52 10.35 4.44 -1.66
N VAL A 53 9.18 4.38 -1.05
CA VAL A 53 8.35 3.18 -1.05
C VAL A 53 7.91 2.82 -2.47
N ALA A 54 7.41 3.80 -3.22
CA ALA A 54 6.90 3.54 -4.57
C ALA A 54 8.00 3.06 -5.52
N LYS A 55 9.19 3.66 -5.43
CA LYS A 55 10.31 3.21 -6.27
C LYS A 55 10.74 1.80 -5.93
N SER A 56 10.77 1.44 -4.65
CA SER A 56 11.15 0.09 -4.21
C SER A 56 10.19 -0.95 -4.76
N VAL A 57 8.90 -0.65 -4.76
CA VAL A 57 7.88 -1.56 -5.29
C VAL A 57 7.96 -1.63 -6.82
N ARG A 58 8.10 -0.47 -7.47
CA ARG A 58 8.20 -0.42 -8.93
C ARG A 58 9.38 -1.23 -9.43
N ASP A 59 10.52 -1.13 -8.76
CA ASP A 59 11.76 -1.81 -9.16
C ASP A 59 11.78 -3.26 -8.72
N LYS A 60 10.67 -3.73 -8.11
CA LYS A 60 10.43 -5.13 -7.73
C LYS A 60 11.34 -5.65 -6.64
N ASP A 61 11.92 -4.76 -5.85
CA ASP A 61 12.62 -5.15 -4.62
C ASP A 61 11.61 -5.63 -3.58
N PHE A 62 10.37 -5.16 -3.70
CA PHE A 62 9.26 -5.53 -2.83
C PHE A 62 8.06 -5.90 -3.69
N ASP A 63 7.25 -6.81 -3.16
CA ASP A 63 6.07 -7.31 -3.89
C ASP A 63 4.92 -6.31 -3.89
N CYS A 64 4.78 -5.54 -2.81
CA CYS A 64 3.75 -4.51 -2.69
C CYS A 64 4.12 -3.51 -1.59
N GLY A 65 3.30 -2.47 -1.46
CA GLY A 65 3.52 -1.43 -0.47
C GLY A 65 2.28 -1.06 0.31
N ILE A 66 2.50 -0.57 1.52
CA ILE A 66 1.46 -0.02 2.39
C ILE A 66 1.92 1.36 2.84
N LEU A 67 1.11 2.37 2.55
CA LEU A 67 1.40 3.75 2.91
C LEU A 67 0.30 4.31 3.80
N ILE A 68 0.68 5.02 4.85
CA ILE A 68 -0.26 5.51 5.85
C ILE A 68 0.01 6.97 6.15
N CYS A 69 -1.04 7.79 6.13
CA CYS A 69 -0.97 9.17 6.63
C CYS A 69 -2.25 9.44 7.42
N GLY A 70 -2.61 10.70 7.62
CA GLY A 70 -3.83 11.03 8.35
C GLY A 70 -5.09 10.54 7.68
N THR A 71 -5.19 10.68 6.36
CA THR A 71 -6.36 10.26 5.59
C THR A 71 -6.06 9.17 4.56
N GLY A 72 -4.81 9.02 4.16
CA GLY A 72 -4.43 8.14 3.05
C GLY A 72 -4.55 8.80 1.69
N ILE A 73 -5.21 9.94 1.61
CA ILE A 73 -5.49 10.59 0.33
C ILE A 73 -4.22 11.13 -0.31
N GLY A 74 -3.43 11.90 0.45
CA GLY A 74 -2.18 12.48 -0.07
C GLY A 74 -1.19 11.41 -0.49
N MET A 75 -1.08 10.34 0.31
CA MET A 75 -0.24 9.18 -0.02
C MET A 75 -0.65 8.59 -1.37
N SER A 76 -1.94 8.41 -1.57
CA SER A 76 -2.49 7.84 -2.79
C SER A 76 -2.19 8.72 -4.01
N ILE A 77 -2.43 10.02 -3.87
CA ILE A 77 -2.17 10.96 -4.97
C ILE A 77 -0.68 10.95 -5.34
N ALA A 78 0.18 11.06 -4.33
CA ALA A 78 1.62 11.10 -4.55
C ALA A 78 2.14 9.80 -5.16
N ALA A 79 1.68 8.66 -4.66
CA ALA A 79 2.13 7.36 -5.18
C ALA A 79 1.75 7.20 -6.65
N ASN A 80 0.56 7.65 -7.04
CA ASN A 80 0.11 7.55 -8.42
C ASN A 80 0.83 8.52 -9.35
N LYS A 81 1.61 9.45 -8.83
CA LYS A 81 2.48 10.30 -9.66
C LYS A 81 3.79 9.61 -10.01
N VAL A 82 4.12 8.51 -9.33
CA VAL A 82 5.34 7.76 -9.66
C VAL A 82 5.02 6.84 -10.83
N SER A 83 5.74 7.02 -11.93
CA SER A 83 5.49 6.26 -13.15
C SER A 83 5.58 4.76 -12.87
N GLY A 84 4.63 4.01 -13.40
CA GLY A 84 4.58 2.56 -13.24
C GLY A 84 3.89 2.08 -11.98
N ILE A 85 3.39 2.98 -11.13
CA ILE A 85 2.73 2.61 -9.87
C ILE A 85 1.23 2.86 -9.95
N ARG A 86 0.46 1.89 -9.49
CA ARG A 86 -0.98 2.02 -9.24
C ARG A 86 -1.20 1.87 -7.75
N ALA A 87 -1.64 2.93 -7.09
CA ALA A 87 -1.92 2.95 -5.67
C ALA A 87 -3.40 3.17 -5.43
N ALA A 88 -3.97 2.46 -4.47
CA ALA A 88 -5.39 2.56 -4.17
C ALA A 88 -5.60 3.05 -2.74
N HIS A 89 -6.35 4.13 -2.59
CA HIS A 89 -6.82 4.57 -1.28
C HIS A 89 -8.02 3.72 -0.90
N VAL A 90 -7.93 2.95 0.17
CA VAL A 90 -8.97 2.00 0.55
C VAL A 90 -9.41 2.22 1.99
N THR A 91 -10.71 2.09 2.22
CA THR A 91 -11.31 2.28 3.54
C THR A 91 -12.18 1.09 3.94
N ASP A 92 -12.23 0.05 3.13
CA ASP A 92 -13.05 -1.13 3.39
C ASP A 92 -12.41 -2.37 2.76
N CYS A 93 -12.85 -3.53 3.21
CA CYS A 93 -12.26 -4.80 2.78
C CYS A 93 -12.60 -5.14 1.33
N TYR A 94 -13.81 -4.80 0.89
CA TYR A 94 -14.19 -5.11 -0.48
C TYR A 94 -13.33 -4.33 -1.47
N SER A 95 -13.16 -3.02 -1.25
CA SER A 95 -12.31 -2.20 -2.12
C SER A 95 -10.87 -2.70 -2.11
N ALA A 96 -10.37 -3.15 -0.96
CA ALA A 96 -9.01 -3.69 -0.85
C ALA A 96 -8.85 -4.95 -1.72
N ARG A 97 -9.83 -5.86 -1.67
CA ARG A 97 -9.80 -7.06 -2.53
C ARG A 97 -9.84 -6.69 -4.00
N MET A 98 -10.74 -5.77 -4.37
CA MET A 98 -10.89 -5.36 -5.77
C MET A 98 -9.67 -4.61 -6.29
N ALA A 99 -9.03 -3.83 -5.43
CA ALA A 99 -7.80 -3.14 -5.81
C ALA A 99 -6.76 -4.14 -6.31
N LYS A 100 -6.67 -5.31 -5.70
CA LYS A 100 -5.76 -6.36 -6.15
C LYS A 100 -6.34 -7.14 -7.32
N GLN A 101 -7.55 -7.69 -7.17
CA GLN A 101 -8.16 -8.56 -8.18
C GLN A 101 -8.33 -7.85 -9.52
N HIS A 102 -8.79 -6.62 -9.53
CA HIS A 102 -9.18 -5.91 -10.75
C HIS A 102 -8.12 -4.95 -11.25
N ASN A 103 -7.43 -4.26 -10.32
CA ASN A 103 -6.53 -3.17 -10.71
C ASN A 103 -5.05 -3.56 -10.54
N ASN A 104 -4.77 -4.71 -9.97
CA ASN A 104 -3.42 -5.15 -9.66
C ASN A 104 -2.64 -4.02 -9.01
N ALA A 105 -3.26 -3.40 -7.99
CA ALA A 105 -2.67 -2.27 -7.32
C ALA A 105 -1.38 -2.69 -6.61
N HIS A 106 -0.35 -1.89 -6.78
CA HIS A 106 0.97 -2.13 -6.19
C HIS A 106 1.02 -1.73 -4.73
N ILE A 107 0.20 -0.74 -4.36
CA ILE A 107 0.25 -0.10 -3.05
C ILE A 107 -1.16 0.17 -2.59
N ILE A 108 -1.45 -0.05 -1.30
CA ILE A 108 -2.67 0.45 -0.68
C ILE A 108 -2.31 1.57 0.28
N CYS A 109 -3.19 2.56 0.36
CA CYS A 109 -3.01 3.73 1.20
C CYS A 109 -4.14 3.82 2.21
N LEU A 110 -3.78 4.00 3.47
CA LEU A 110 -4.71 4.00 4.61
C LEU A 110 -4.58 5.29 5.40
N GLY A 111 -5.66 5.66 6.09
CA GLY A 111 -5.67 6.85 6.93
C GLY A 111 -5.87 6.51 8.39
N GLU A 112 -4.91 6.88 9.23
CA GLU A 112 -4.98 6.57 10.66
C GLU A 112 -6.16 7.26 11.33
N ARG A 113 -6.54 8.46 10.85
CA ARG A 113 -7.65 9.22 11.41
C ARG A 113 -9.00 8.77 10.92
N ILE A 114 -9.02 7.93 9.88
CA ILE A 114 -10.24 7.48 9.22
C ILE A 114 -10.57 6.05 9.60
N THR A 115 -9.56 5.18 9.64
CA THR A 115 -9.76 3.74 9.77
C THR A 115 -9.21 3.26 11.10
N GLY A 116 -10.06 2.63 11.90
CA GLY A 116 -9.63 2.06 13.18
C GLY A 116 -8.67 0.89 12.97
N CYS A 117 -7.89 0.58 13.99
CA CYS A 117 -6.82 -0.41 13.89
C CYS A 117 -7.31 -1.79 13.45
N ASP A 118 -8.41 -2.26 14.03
CA ASP A 118 -8.91 -3.60 13.70
C ASP A 118 -9.40 -3.67 12.27
N LEU A 119 -10.12 -2.65 11.81
CA LEU A 119 -10.56 -2.61 10.42
C LEU A 119 -9.37 -2.50 9.47
N ALA A 120 -8.37 -1.71 9.83
CA ALA A 120 -7.17 -1.58 9.01
C ALA A 120 -6.47 -2.93 8.81
N LEU A 121 -6.40 -3.75 9.86
CA LEU A 121 -5.83 -5.09 9.73
C LEU A 121 -6.64 -5.97 8.78
N GLU A 122 -7.98 -5.90 8.87
CA GLU A 122 -8.83 -6.67 7.96
C GLU A 122 -8.64 -6.21 6.52
N ILE A 123 -8.47 -4.91 6.31
CA ILE A 123 -8.19 -4.34 4.99
C ILE A 123 -6.87 -4.87 4.44
N VAL A 124 -5.82 -4.85 5.26
CA VAL A 124 -4.50 -5.35 4.86
C VAL A 124 -4.58 -6.83 4.52
N LYS A 125 -5.24 -7.64 5.37
CA LYS A 125 -5.44 -9.07 5.12
C LYS A 125 -6.18 -9.29 3.81
N SER A 126 -7.22 -8.51 3.56
CA SER A 126 -8.02 -8.64 2.34
C SER A 126 -7.19 -8.38 1.10
N TYR A 127 -6.33 -7.37 1.14
CA TYR A 127 -5.45 -7.03 0.02
C TYR A 127 -4.38 -8.10 -0.20
N LEU A 128 -3.68 -8.49 0.87
CA LEU A 128 -2.55 -9.42 0.77
C LEU A 128 -3.00 -10.83 0.39
N GLY A 129 -4.24 -11.19 0.70
CA GLY A 129 -4.77 -12.52 0.40
C GLY A 129 -5.25 -12.72 -1.02
N GLU A 130 -5.23 -11.68 -1.85
CA GLU A 130 -5.77 -11.76 -3.21
C GLU A 130 -4.69 -11.82 -4.26
N GLU A 131 -5.12 -12.26 -5.46
CA GLU A 131 -4.27 -12.28 -6.64
C GLU A 131 -4.97 -11.55 -7.77
N PHE A 132 -4.18 -11.04 -8.70
CA PHE A 132 -4.73 -10.38 -9.87
C PHE A 132 -5.48 -11.39 -10.73
N ALA A 133 -6.73 -11.04 -11.06
CA ALA A 133 -7.59 -11.94 -11.82
C ALA A 133 -7.21 -12.03 -13.31
N GLY A 134 -6.52 -11.03 -13.85
CA GLY A 134 -6.14 -11.03 -15.27
C GLY A 134 -7.33 -10.87 -16.19
N GLY A 135 -7.29 -11.55 -17.34
CA GLY A 135 -8.38 -11.52 -18.31
C GLY A 135 -8.72 -10.09 -18.77
N ARG A 136 -10.01 -9.73 -18.72
CA ARG A 136 -10.45 -8.39 -19.13
C ARG A 136 -9.85 -7.29 -18.26
N HIS A 137 -9.47 -7.62 -17.04
CA HIS A 137 -8.86 -6.65 -16.12
C HIS A 137 -7.44 -6.30 -16.57
N ALA A 138 -6.69 -7.25 -17.11
CA ALA A 138 -5.35 -6.99 -17.64
C ALA A 138 -5.41 -5.98 -18.77
N ARG A 139 -6.37 -6.11 -19.68
CA ARG A 139 -6.54 -5.16 -20.79
C ARG A 139 -6.81 -3.75 -20.25
N ARG A 140 -7.63 -3.63 -19.21
CA ARG A 140 -7.96 -2.33 -18.63
C ARG A 140 -6.77 -1.73 -17.90
N VAL A 141 -6.01 -2.54 -17.17
CA VAL A 141 -4.79 -2.09 -16.50
C VAL A 141 -3.77 -1.59 -17.52
N ASP A 142 -3.62 -2.29 -18.65
CA ASP A 142 -2.71 -1.85 -19.72
C ASP A 142 -3.12 -0.48 -20.27
N LYS A 143 -4.43 -0.22 -20.36
CA LYS A 143 -4.92 1.08 -20.81
C LYS A 143 -4.65 2.19 -19.79
N ILE A 144 -4.68 1.86 -18.50
CA ILE A 144 -4.29 2.81 -17.45
C ILE A 144 -2.80 3.15 -17.63
N SER A 145 -1.96 2.14 -17.79
CA SER A 145 -0.53 2.35 -17.96
C SER A 145 -0.22 3.20 -19.20
N ALA A 146 -1.01 3.06 -20.25
CA ALA A 146 -0.83 3.85 -21.47
C ALA A 146 -1.14 5.33 -21.29
N LEU A 147 -1.79 5.72 -20.18
CA LEU A 147 -2.03 7.13 -19.88
C LEU A 147 -0.77 7.85 -19.40
N GLU A 148 0.25 7.11 -19.01
CA GLU A 148 1.54 7.67 -18.62
C GLU A 148 2.32 8.04 -19.86
N LYS A 149 2.40 9.30 -20.16
CA LYS A 149 3.09 9.77 -21.35
C LYS A 149 4.24 10.67 -20.99
#